data_b0621cd301b16d1bb84982797d6cdafe
#
_entry.id   b0621cd301b16d1bb84982797d6cdafe
#
_cell.length_a   1.000
_cell.length_b   1.000
_cell.length_c   1.000
_cell.angle_alpha   90.00
_cell.angle_beta   90.00
_cell.angle_gamma   90.00
#
_symmetry.space_group_name_H-M   'P 1'
#
loop_
_entity.id
_entity.type
_entity.pdbx_description
1 polymer ?
#
loop_
_entity_poly.entity_id
_entity_poly.type
_entity_poly.pdbx_seq_one_letter_code
_entity_poly.pdbx_strand_id
1 'polypeptide(L)'
;MWTLRTMQGREPVLTFRLLPGTIKTLGRAVRADFIVDAAMVSRLHCRLTTQSTGQLDVEDLQSTNGTYVNGKRVQKATLLPGDTLRVGRVDLVLAHAPFNQSATTLEGGT
;
A
#
# COMPACT_ATOMS: atom_id res chain seq x y z
N MET A 1 3.62 11.04 -6.49
CA MET A 1 2.67 9.94 -6.33
C MET A 1 3.40 8.70 -5.83
N TRP A 2 2.79 8.00 -4.89
CA TRP A 2 3.35 6.76 -4.35
C TRP A 2 2.64 5.55 -4.94
N THR A 3 3.33 4.44 -5.03
CA THR A 3 2.72 3.16 -5.36
C THR A 3 3.11 2.14 -4.30
N LEU A 4 2.14 1.32 -3.89
CA LEU A 4 2.37 0.10 -3.13
C LEU A 4 2.15 -1.07 -4.06
N ARG A 5 3.14 -1.94 -4.15
CA ARG A 5 3.13 -3.01 -5.13
C ARG A 5 3.52 -4.31 -4.48
N THR A 6 2.79 -5.39 -4.80
CA THR A 6 3.16 -6.71 -4.28
C THR A 6 4.53 -7.11 -4.79
N MET A 7 5.26 -7.85 -3.94
CA MET A 7 6.61 -8.27 -4.29
C MET A 7 6.59 -9.29 -5.41
N GLN A 8 7.72 -9.35 -6.12
CA GLN A 8 7.91 -10.26 -7.23
C GLN A 8 7.64 -11.71 -6.79
N GLY A 9 6.99 -12.47 -7.66
CA GLY A 9 6.65 -13.86 -7.39
C GLY A 9 5.24 -14.07 -6.89
N ARG A 10 4.56 -13.00 -6.46
CA ARG A 10 3.18 -13.11 -6.04
C ARG A 10 2.23 -12.92 -7.22
N GLU A 11 1.22 -13.78 -7.29
CA GLU A 11 0.18 -13.72 -8.32
C GLU A 11 -1.19 -13.53 -7.68
N PRO A 12 -2.02 -12.61 -8.16
CA PRO A 12 -1.71 -11.61 -9.18
C PRO A 12 -0.86 -10.47 -8.59
N VAL A 13 -0.19 -9.73 -9.45
CA VAL A 13 0.54 -8.52 -9.03
C VAL A 13 -0.47 -7.42 -8.79
N LEU A 14 -0.45 -6.85 -7.59
CA LEU A 14 -1.31 -5.73 -7.23
C LEU A 14 -0.47 -4.47 -7.14
N THR A 15 -1.01 -3.38 -7.67
CA THR A 15 -0.36 -2.07 -7.60
C THR A 15 -1.42 -1.05 -7.17
N PHE A 16 -1.17 -0.39 -6.06
CA PHE A 16 -2.08 0.62 -5.52
C PHE A 16 -1.42 1.99 -5.61
N ARG A 17 -2.14 2.95 -6.14
CA ARG A 17 -1.65 4.32 -6.30
C ARG A 17 -2.16 5.19 -5.17
N LEU A 18 -1.25 5.99 -4.62
CA LEU A 18 -1.51 6.83 -3.47
C LEU A 18 -1.22 8.28 -3.84
N LEU A 19 -2.28 9.06 -3.99
CA LEU A 19 -2.18 10.47 -4.36
C LEU A 19 -2.14 11.35 -3.11
N PRO A 20 -1.42 12.47 -3.13
CA PRO A 20 -1.40 13.40 -2.00
C PRO A 20 -2.80 13.82 -1.60
N GLY A 21 -3.03 13.93 -0.30
CA GLY A 21 -4.31 14.37 0.24
C GLY A 21 -5.39 13.30 0.28
N THR A 22 -5.04 12.01 0.11
CA THR A 22 -6.03 10.94 0.12
C THR A 22 -5.87 10.02 1.32
N ILE A 23 -7.00 9.43 1.71
CA ILE A 23 -7.06 8.41 2.77
C ILE A 23 -7.68 7.16 2.15
N LYS A 24 -6.98 6.04 2.24
CA LYS A 24 -7.42 4.78 1.64
C LYS A 24 -7.33 3.65 2.66
N THR A 25 -8.34 2.79 2.66
CA THR A 25 -8.30 1.56 3.46
C THR A 25 -7.78 0.42 2.61
N LEU A 26 -7.03 -0.47 3.25
CA LEU A 26 -6.51 -1.68 2.62
C LEU A 26 -7.03 -2.88 3.41
N GLY A 27 -7.57 -3.87 2.71
CA GLY A 27 -8.11 -5.03 3.37
C GLY A 27 -8.67 -6.06 2.40
N ARG A 28 -9.25 -7.12 2.96
CA ARG A 28 -9.78 -8.22 2.18
C ARG A 28 -11.21 -7.98 1.68
N ALA A 29 -11.96 -7.10 2.35
CA ALA A 29 -13.35 -6.86 2.01
C ALA A 29 -13.49 -6.05 0.71
N VAL A 30 -14.59 -6.28 -0.01
CA VAL A 30 -14.86 -5.50 -1.23
C VAL A 30 -15.05 -4.03 -0.95
N ARG A 31 -15.40 -3.65 0.28
CA ARG A 31 -15.55 -2.24 0.64
C ARG A 31 -14.23 -1.55 0.95
N ALA A 32 -13.12 -2.29 1.01
CA ALA A 32 -11.81 -1.66 1.14
C ALA A 32 -11.48 -0.93 -0.15
N ASP A 33 -10.78 0.20 -0.04
CA ASP A 33 -10.35 0.94 -1.23
C ASP A 33 -9.32 0.15 -2.02
N PHE A 34 -8.38 -0.48 -1.31
CA PHE A 34 -7.37 -1.36 -1.88
C PHE A 34 -7.65 -2.77 -1.40
N ILE A 35 -8.06 -3.63 -2.31
CA ILE A 35 -8.47 -4.99 -1.96
C ILE A 35 -7.29 -5.93 -2.10
N VAL A 36 -6.94 -6.56 -0.98
CA VAL A 36 -5.95 -7.64 -0.94
C VAL A 36 -6.68 -8.87 -0.46
N ASP A 37 -7.12 -9.70 -1.41
CA ASP A 37 -7.94 -10.87 -1.14
C ASP A 37 -7.04 -12.06 -0.82
N ALA A 38 -6.56 -12.09 0.42
CA ALA A 38 -5.68 -13.14 0.91
C ALA A 38 -6.12 -13.57 2.30
N ALA A 39 -5.87 -14.84 2.62
CA ALA A 39 -6.49 -15.52 3.77
C ALA A 39 -6.20 -14.86 5.13
N MET A 40 -5.03 -14.28 5.32
CA MET A 40 -4.65 -13.73 6.62
C MET A 40 -4.79 -12.22 6.70
N VAL A 41 -5.41 -11.61 5.70
CA VAL A 41 -5.67 -10.17 5.66
C VAL A 41 -7.03 -9.93 6.27
N SER A 42 -7.12 -9.00 7.23
CA SER A 42 -8.41 -8.62 7.82
C SER A 42 -9.26 -7.86 6.81
N ARG A 43 -10.58 -7.88 7.00
CA ARG A 43 -11.51 -7.22 6.08
C ARG A 43 -11.16 -5.76 5.86
N LEU A 44 -10.91 -5.02 6.93
CA LEU A 44 -10.30 -3.68 6.89
C LEU A 44 -9.05 -3.78 7.75
N HIS A 45 -7.89 -3.87 7.12
CA HIS A 45 -6.66 -4.23 7.79
C HIS A 45 -5.88 -3.01 8.27
N CYS A 46 -5.67 -2.04 7.39
CA CYS A 46 -4.97 -0.82 7.75
C CYS A 46 -5.48 0.35 6.92
N ARG A 47 -5.13 1.55 7.37
CA ARG A 47 -5.49 2.77 6.69
C ARG A 47 -4.22 3.48 6.25
N LEU A 48 -4.22 3.93 5.01
CA LEU A 48 -3.10 4.62 4.40
C LEU A 48 -3.50 6.08 4.18
N THR A 49 -2.80 6.99 4.83
CA THR A 49 -3.06 8.42 4.71
C THR A 49 -1.88 9.06 3.99
N THR A 50 -2.12 9.58 2.80
CA THR A 50 -1.11 10.35 2.08
C THR A 50 -1.39 11.81 2.30
N GLN A 51 -0.50 12.47 3.03
CA GLN A 51 -0.68 13.89 3.36
C GLN A 51 -0.42 14.75 2.14
N SER A 52 -0.87 16.01 2.19
CA SER A 52 -0.66 16.94 1.09
C SER A 52 0.83 17.17 0.81
N THR A 53 1.68 16.99 1.82
CA THR A 53 3.13 17.06 1.67
C THR A 53 3.72 15.87 0.94
N GLY A 54 2.92 14.79 0.77
CA GLY A 54 3.39 13.55 0.17
C GLY A 54 3.81 12.50 1.20
N GLN A 55 3.82 12.83 2.49
CA GLN A 55 4.14 11.86 3.52
C GLN A 55 3.06 10.78 3.59
N LEU A 56 3.48 9.52 3.62
CA LEU A 56 2.55 8.39 3.71
C LEU A 56 2.61 7.77 5.10
N ASP A 57 1.47 7.76 5.77
CA ASP A 57 1.32 7.13 7.07
C ASP A 57 0.44 5.90 6.95
N VAL A 58 0.79 4.85 7.70
CA VAL A 58 -0.02 3.65 7.81
C VAL A 58 -0.49 3.50 9.26
N GLU A 59 -1.74 3.08 9.42
CA GLU A 59 -2.31 2.83 10.74
C GLU A 59 -3.05 1.49 10.71
N ASP A 60 -2.70 0.61 11.64
CA ASP A 60 -3.39 -0.67 11.80
C ASP A 60 -4.82 -0.44 12.30
N LEU A 61 -5.80 -1.11 11.71
CA LEU A 61 -7.20 -1.00 12.09
C LEU A 61 -7.63 -2.20 12.94
N GLN A 62 -6.85 -2.53 13.96
CA GLN A 62 -7.11 -3.65 14.85
C GLN A 62 -7.20 -4.97 14.08
N SER A 63 -6.25 -5.15 13.16
CA SER A 63 -6.20 -6.36 12.37
C SER A 63 -5.88 -7.56 13.23
N THR A 64 -6.35 -8.73 12.80
CA THR A 64 -6.12 -9.97 13.54
C THR A 64 -4.66 -10.34 13.57
N ASN A 65 -3.95 -10.19 12.46
CA ASN A 65 -2.57 -10.65 12.34
C ASN A 65 -1.53 -9.53 12.40
N GLY A 66 -1.97 -8.28 12.48
CA GLY A 66 -1.06 -7.15 12.60
C GLY A 66 -0.61 -6.56 11.28
N THR A 67 -0.11 -5.34 11.35
CA THR A 67 0.49 -4.62 10.24
C THR A 67 1.97 -4.46 10.56
N TYR A 68 2.84 -4.77 9.59
CA TYR A 68 4.28 -4.76 9.79
C TYR A 68 4.96 -3.85 8.79
N VAL A 69 5.94 -3.11 9.25
CA VAL A 69 6.80 -2.28 8.39
C VAL A 69 8.23 -2.77 8.57
N ASN A 70 8.84 -3.24 7.49
CA ASN A 70 10.18 -3.81 7.49
C ASN A 70 10.36 -4.88 8.58
N GLY A 71 9.34 -5.74 8.73
CA GLY A 71 9.37 -6.84 9.68
C GLY A 71 8.98 -6.47 11.11
N LYS A 72 8.70 -5.20 11.38
CA LYS A 72 8.36 -4.74 12.73
C LYS A 72 6.86 -4.43 12.80
N ARG A 73 6.18 -5.01 13.80
CA ARG A 73 4.78 -4.74 14.01
C ARG A 73 4.57 -3.29 14.46
N VAL A 74 3.62 -2.60 13.83
CA VAL A 74 3.36 -1.20 14.13
C VAL A 74 1.86 -0.98 14.31
N GLN A 75 1.52 -0.04 15.20
CA GLN A 75 0.16 0.49 15.27
C GLN A 75 0.02 1.64 14.29
N LYS A 76 1.04 2.46 14.18
CA LYS A 76 1.09 3.59 13.27
C LYS A 76 2.55 3.85 12.90
N ALA A 77 2.80 4.14 11.64
CA ALA A 77 4.16 4.40 11.17
C ALA A 77 4.13 5.23 9.90
N THR A 78 5.23 5.93 9.63
CA THR A 78 5.45 6.61 8.36
C THR A 78 6.23 5.69 7.45
N LEU A 79 5.75 5.51 6.22
CA LEU A 79 6.42 4.70 5.21
C LEU A 79 7.31 5.58 4.35
N LEU A 80 8.51 5.07 4.08
CA LEU A 80 9.49 5.70 3.20
C LEU A 80 9.68 4.86 1.94
N PRO A 81 10.19 5.45 0.85
CA PRO A 81 10.45 4.68 -0.37
C PRO A 81 11.36 3.48 -0.07
N GLY A 82 11.00 2.32 -0.59
CA GLY A 82 11.73 1.09 -0.36
C GLY A 82 11.26 0.31 0.85
N ASP A 83 10.43 0.90 1.71
CA ASP A 83 9.89 0.19 2.85
C ASP A 83 8.93 -0.90 2.41
N THR A 84 8.92 -2.00 3.17
CA THR A 84 8.00 -3.11 2.93
C THR A 84 6.88 -3.05 3.96
N LEU A 85 5.65 -3.00 3.46
CA LEU A 85 4.45 -3.10 4.27
C LEU A 85 3.93 -4.53 4.17
N ARG A 86 3.74 -5.18 5.32
CA ARG A 86 3.20 -6.53 5.34
C ARG A 86 1.86 -6.57 6.02
N VAL A 87 0.89 -7.15 5.31
CA VAL A 87 -0.46 -7.40 5.83
C VAL A 87 -0.76 -8.89 5.60
N GLY A 88 -1.05 -9.61 6.69
CA GLY A 88 -1.16 -11.07 6.61
C GLY A 88 0.17 -11.66 6.15
N ARG A 89 0.16 -12.32 5.00
CA ARG A 89 1.38 -12.87 4.39
C ARG A 89 1.73 -12.16 3.09
N VAL A 90 1.16 -10.99 2.88
CA VAL A 90 1.36 -10.23 1.64
C VAL A 90 2.32 -9.08 1.92
N ASP A 91 3.41 -9.04 1.20
CA ASP A 91 4.38 -7.95 1.28
C ASP A 91 4.20 -7.01 0.10
N LEU A 92 4.16 -5.71 0.40
CA LEU A 92 4.03 -4.66 -0.59
C LEU A 92 5.19 -3.68 -0.38
N VAL A 93 5.79 -3.26 -1.48
CA VAL A 93 6.92 -2.33 -1.44
C VAL A 93 6.45 -0.95 -1.87
N LEU A 94 6.83 0.06 -1.09
CA LEU A 94 6.53 1.45 -1.42
C LEU A 94 7.56 1.98 -2.40
N ALA A 95 7.08 2.54 -3.50
CA ALA A 95 7.94 3.17 -4.48
C ALA A 95 7.37 4.54 -4.86
N HIS A 96 8.25 5.47 -5.17
CA HIS A 96 7.84 6.75 -5.70
C HIS A 96 7.69 6.62 -7.20
N ALA A 97 6.51 6.91 -7.72
CA ALA A 97 6.24 6.86 -9.15
C ALA A 97 6.32 8.27 -9.73
N PRO A 98 6.97 8.44 -10.87
CA PRO A 98 6.98 9.74 -11.53
C PRO A 98 5.57 10.20 -11.82
N PHE A 99 5.32 11.47 -11.65
CA PHE A 99 3.98 12.01 -11.74
C PHE A 99 3.40 11.88 -13.15
N ASN A 100 4.23 11.94 -14.19
CA ASN A 100 3.78 12.00 -15.59
C ASN A 100 4.25 10.83 -16.43
N GLN A 101 4.30 9.78 -15.96
CA GLN A 101 4.66 8.69 -16.83
C GLN A 101 3.51 7.95 -17.42
N SER A 102 4.17 8.72 -17.25
CA SER A 102 3.39 8.32 -17.73
C SER A 102 3.07 7.90 -18.24
N ALA A 103 3.56 8.24 -18.32
CA ALA A 103 3.05 8.16 -18.88
C ALA A 103 3.10 7.98 -19.39
N THR A 104 3.59 8.16 -19.47
CA THR A 104 3.47 8.06 -20.06
C THR A 104 3.68 7.69 -20.54
N THR A 105 4.02 7.75 -20.71
CA THR A 105 3.96 7.56 -21.22
C THR A 105 4.12 7.17 -21.64
N LEU A 106 4.53 7.23 -21.80
CA LEU A 106 4.41 7.04 -22.22
C LEU A 106 4.28 6.55 -22.64
N GLU A 107 4.54 6.46 -22.85
CA GLU A 107 4.14 6.21 -23.13
C GLU A 107 4.04 5.78 -23.36
N GLY A 108 4.75 6.00 -23.82
CA GLY A 108 4.34 5.78 -23.93
C GLY A 108 4.53 5.45 -23.80
N GLY A 109 4.91 5.52 -24.00
CA GLY A 109 4.68 5.37 -23.76
C GLY A 109 4.89 5.19 -23.46
N THR A 110 5.02 5.15 -23.45
CA THR A 110 4.84 5.07 -23.11
C THR A 110 4.80 4.90 -22.88
#